data_5187aaf972915407e05c513259f0b4d3
#
_entry.id   5187aaf972915407e05c513259f0b4d3
#
_cell.length_a   1.000
_cell.length_b   1.000
_cell.length_c   1.000
_cell.angle_alpha   90.00
_cell.angle_beta   90.00
_cell.angle_gamma   90.00
#
_symmetry.space_group_name_H-M   'P 1'
#
loop_
_entity.id
_entity.type
_entity.pdbx_description
1 polymer ?
#
loop_
_entity_poly.entity_id
_entity_poly.type
_entity_poly.pdbx_seq_one_letter_code
_entity_poly.pdbx_strand_id
1 'polypeptide(L)'
;SEEIAKLSSFMDHERDFNIAYVGMEQFRGKYLVKNRVTGKIYETPQMAYMLIAMVLFRNYPKETRLKWVKDLYDATSTFEISLPTPIMAGLRTPQKQFSSCVLIETDDSLDSINATASSIVKYVSQKAGIGIGAGRIRAIGSSVNNGAVSHTGVIPFYKLFQAAVKSCSQRGI
;
A
#
# COMPACT_ATOMS: atom_id res chain seq x y z
N SER A 1 27.75 -0.65 13.72
CA SER A 1 27.55 -1.11 15.10
C SER A 1 27.62 -2.63 15.13
N GLU A 2 27.91 -3.21 16.26
CA GLU A 2 28.00 -4.67 16.46
C GLU A 2 26.68 -5.37 16.09
N GLU A 3 25.53 -4.75 16.40
CA GLU A 3 24.21 -5.27 16.00
C GLU A 3 24.04 -5.39 14.49
N ILE A 4 24.48 -4.40 13.72
CA ILE A 4 24.40 -4.43 12.25
C ILE A 4 25.26 -5.57 11.70
N ALA A 5 26.45 -5.79 12.26
CA ALA A 5 27.31 -6.91 11.84
C ALA A 5 26.64 -8.26 12.11
N LYS A 6 26.04 -8.44 13.29
CA LYS A 6 25.28 -9.65 13.63
C LYS A 6 24.07 -9.85 12.69
N LEU A 7 23.29 -8.80 12.42
CA LEU A 7 22.14 -8.89 11.52
C LEU A 7 22.57 -9.19 10.08
N SER A 8 23.69 -8.59 9.64
CA SER A 8 24.26 -8.91 8.32
C SER A 8 24.67 -10.38 8.20
N SER A 9 25.19 -10.98 9.27
CA SER A 9 25.56 -12.41 9.26
C SER A 9 24.34 -13.37 9.25
N PHE A 10 23.15 -12.89 9.56
CA PHE A 10 21.91 -13.69 9.47
C PHE A 10 21.29 -13.68 8.07
N MET A 11 21.68 -12.75 7.20
CA MET A 11 21.15 -12.69 5.84
C MET A 11 21.66 -13.85 4.99
N ASP A 12 20.70 -14.53 4.40
CA ASP A 12 20.95 -15.63 3.46
C ASP A 12 20.51 -15.20 2.05
N HIS A 13 21.48 -14.75 1.25
CA HIS A 13 21.21 -14.27 -0.11
C HIS A 13 20.81 -15.37 -1.09
N GLU A 14 21.09 -16.66 -0.78
CA GLU A 14 20.65 -17.78 -1.59
C GLU A 14 19.11 -17.90 -1.64
N ARG A 15 18.41 -17.39 -0.63
CA ARG A 15 16.94 -17.32 -0.61
C ARG A 15 16.35 -16.48 -1.74
N ASP A 16 17.10 -15.56 -2.34
CA ASP A 16 16.66 -14.79 -3.51
C ASP A 16 16.36 -15.66 -4.71
N PHE A 17 17.03 -16.82 -4.85
CA PHE A 17 16.79 -17.78 -5.93
C PHE A 17 15.45 -18.52 -5.80
N ASN A 18 14.81 -18.48 -4.63
CA ASN A 18 13.45 -19.02 -4.43
C ASN A 18 12.36 -18.06 -4.92
N ILE A 19 12.70 -16.82 -5.26
CA ILE A 19 11.75 -15.83 -5.75
C ILE A 19 11.49 -16.12 -7.23
N ALA A 20 10.23 -16.41 -7.59
CA ALA A 20 9.85 -16.58 -8.99
C ALA A 20 10.11 -15.31 -9.81
N TYR A 21 10.33 -15.46 -11.12
CA TYR A 21 10.65 -14.34 -12.02
C TYR A 21 9.69 -13.15 -11.87
N VAL A 22 8.36 -13.40 -11.84
CA VAL A 22 7.35 -12.35 -11.68
C VAL A 22 7.48 -11.66 -10.32
N GLY A 23 7.81 -12.41 -9.25
CA GLY A 23 8.09 -11.87 -7.93
C GLY A 23 9.31 -10.95 -7.94
N MET A 24 10.38 -11.36 -8.59
CA MET A 24 11.61 -10.55 -8.73
C MET A 24 11.34 -9.25 -9.51
N GLU A 25 10.53 -9.28 -10.57
CA GLU A 25 10.11 -8.07 -11.29
C GLU A 25 9.26 -7.13 -10.41
N GLN A 26 8.44 -7.66 -9.48
CA GLN A 26 7.74 -6.85 -8.47
C GLN A 26 8.74 -6.19 -7.50
N PHE A 27 9.74 -6.94 -7.02
CA PHE A 27 10.79 -6.37 -6.19
C PHE A 27 11.50 -5.22 -6.89
N ARG A 28 12.01 -5.45 -8.11
CA ARG A 28 12.72 -4.44 -8.91
C ARG A 28 11.85 -3.24 -9.27
N GLY A 29 10.60 -3.49 -9.61
CA GLY A 29 9.67 -2.44 -10.05
C GLY A 29 9.12 -1.57 -8.92
N LYS A 30 8.77 -2.19 -7.78
CA LYS A 30 7.97 -1.54 -6.74
C LYS A 30 8.62 -1.46 -5.37
N TYR A 31 9.40 -2.47 -4.96
CA TYR A 31 9.78 -2.61 -3.56
C TYR A 31 11.20 -2.16 -3.27
N LEU A 32 12.17 -2.52 -4.09
CA LEU A 32 13.57 -2.18 -3.82
C LEU A 32 13.83 -0.68 -3.90
N VAL A 33 14.58 -0.17 -2.95
CA VAL A 33 15.01 1.22 -2.93
C VAL A 33 15.96 1.47 -4.10
N LYS A 34 15.62 2.46 -4.91
CA LYS A 34 16.38 2.84 -6.11
C LYS A 34 16.50 4.35 -6.26
N ASN A 35 17.55 4.78 -6.93
CA ASN A 35 17.65 6.15 -7.40
C ASN A 35 16.62 6.38 -8.51
N ARG A 36 15.73 7.33 -8.32
CA ARG A 36 14.62 7.61 -9.26
C ARG A 36 15.09 8.23 -10.57
N VAL A 37 16.25 8.86 -10.59
CA VAL A 37 16.82 9.50 -11.79
C VAL A 37 17.60 8.48 -12.61
N THR A 38 18.49 7.72 -11.97
CA THR A 38 19.40 6.80 -12.65
C THR A 38 18.85 5.36 -12.77
N GLY A 39 17.79 5.03 -12.03
CA GLY A 39 17.24 3.67 -11.94
C GLY A 39 18.10 2.69 -11.12
N LYS A 40 19.26 3.14 -10.58
CA LYS A 40 20.17 2.27 -9.82
C LYS A 40 19.48 1.75 -8.56
N ILE A 41 19.46 0.42 -8.40
CA ILE A 41 18.94 -0.28 -7.22
C ILE A 41 20.05 -0.37 -6.18
N TYR A 42 19.71 -0.16 -4.90
CA TYR A 42 20.69 -0.12 -3.80
C TYR A 42 20.61 -1.31 -2.85
N GLU A 43 19.61 -2.17 -3.00
CA GLU A 43 19.37 -3.30 -2.08
C GLU A 43 18.92 -4.55 -2.84
N THR A 44 19.15 -5.72 -2.24
CA THR A 44 18.60 -7.01 -2.67
C THR A 44 17.27 -7.27 -1.95
N PRO A 45 16.45 -8.25 -2.36
CA PRO A 45 15.26 -8.64 -1.60
C PRO A 45 15.57 -9.03 -0.16
N GLN A 46 16.65 -9.76 0.10
CA GLN A 46 17.05 -10.14 1.45
C GLN A 46 17.42 -8.92 2.30
N MET A 47 18.14 -7.95 1.73
CA MET A 47 18.41 -6.68 2.40
C MET A 47 17.11 -5.92 2.71
N ALA A 48 16.15 -5.90 1.79
CA ALA A 48 14.85 -5.26 2.01
C ALA A 48 14.10 -5.89 3.18
N TYR A 49 14.00 -7.23 3.24
CA TYR A 49 13.37 -7.94 4.36
C TYR A 49 14.05 -7.65 5.69
N MET A 50 15.38 -7.70 5.73
CA MET A 50 16.14 -7.40 6.95
C MET A 50 15.92 -5.96 7.41
N LEU A 51 16.00 -4.98 6.52
CA LEU A 51 15.80 -3.56 6.85
C LEU A 51 14.36 -3.28 7.33
N ILE A 52 13.36 -3.93 6.74
CA ILE A 52 11.96 -3.85 7.21
C ILE A 52 11.86 -4.36 8.64
N ALA A 53 12.40 -5.54 8.93
CA ALA A 53 12.40 -6.11 10.26
C ALA A 53 13.11 -5.19 11.28
N MET A 54 14.26 -4.65 10.92
CA MET A 54 14.99 -3.69 11.77
C MET A 54 14.16 -2.43 12.10
N VAL A 55 13.44 -1.89 11.14
CA VAL A 55 12.61 -0.70 11.36
C VAL A 55 11.42 -1.01 12.27
N LEU A 56 10.78 -2.16 12.08
CA LEU A 56 9.63 -2.58 12.90
C LEU A 56 10.01 -2.75 14.37
N PHE A 57 11.14 -3.35 14.65
CA PHE A 57 11.58 -3.65 16.02
C PHE A 57 12.57 -2.63 16.60
N ARG A 58 12.83 -1.50 15.94
CA ARG A 58 13.82 -0.49 16.37
C ARG A 58 13.63 0.02 17.80
N ASN A 59 12.39 0.10 18.27
CA ASN A 59 12.04 0.62 19.59
C ASN A 59 11.92 -0.48 20.66
N TYR A 60 12.16 -1.75 20.31
CA TYR A 60 12.19 -2.86 21.26
C TYR A 60 13.47 -2.85 22.09
N PRO A 61 13.46 -3.42 23.32
CA PRO A 61 14.65 -3.53 24.16
C PRO A 61 15.81 -4.20 23.42
N LYS A 62 17.03 -3.71 23.64
CA LYS A 62 18.25 -4.22 22.96
C LYS A 62 18.45 -5.73 23.15
N GLU A 63 18.07 -6.23 24.32
CA GLU A 63 18.26 -7.62 24.74
C GLU A 63 17.41 -8.58 23.90
N THR A 64 16.27 -8.12 23.40
CA THR A 64 15.28 -8.96 22.67
C THR A 64 15.12 -8.61 21.20
N ARG A 65 15.41 -7.37 20.79
CA ARG A 65 15.10 -6.91 19.42
C ARG A 65 15.84 -7.68 18.33
N LEU A 66 17.08 -8.13 18.58
CA LEU A 66 17.82 -8.93 17.58
C LEU A 66 17.11 -10.24 17.26
N LYS A 67 16.54 -10.89 18.29
CA LYS A 67 15.74 -12.10 18.11
C LYS A 67 14.51 -11.81 17.24
N TRP A 68 13.73 -10.78 17.58
CA TRP A 68 12.53 -10.42 16.83
C TRP A 68 12.82 -10.02 15.40
N VAL A 69 13.91 -9.29 15.16
CA VAL A 69 14.36 -8.93 13.81
C VAL A 69 14.70 -10.18 13.01
N LYS A 70 15.45 -11.11 13.60
CA LYS A 70 15.81 -12.38 12.95
C LYS A 70 14.58 -13.23 12.66
N ASP A 71 13.69 -13.40 13.63
CA ASP A 71 12.49 -14.24 13.49
C ASP A 71 11.58 -13.69 12.36
N LEU A 72 11.37 -12.37 12.27
CA LEU A 72 10.59 -11.78 11.20
C LEU A 72 11.30 -11.87 9.84
N TYR A 73 12.62 -11.65 9.81
CA TYR A 73 13.41 -11.84 8.60
C TYR A 73 13.28 -13.27 8.08
N ASP A 74 13.45 -14.27 8.94
CA ASP A 74 13.32 -15.67 8.54
C ASP A 74 11.91 -15.94 8.00
N ALA A 75 10.87 -15.59 8.74
CA ALA A 75 9.48 -15.84 8.34
C ALA A 75 9.09 -15.14 7.01
N THR A 76 9.59 -13.94 6.75
CA THR A 76 9.31 -13.23 5.49
C THR A 76 10.13 -13.75 4.33
N SER A 77 11.41 -14.04 4.55
CA SER A 77 12.33 -14.51 3.49
C SER A 77 12.11 -15.96 3.08
N THR A 78 11.47 -16.77 3.94
CA THR A 78 11.03 -18.16 3.64
C THR A 78 9.56 -18.23 3.18
N PHE A 79 8.90 -17.07 3.02
CA PHE A 79 7.50 -16.95 2.58
C PHE A 79 6.45 -17.52 3.55
N GLU A 80 6.77 -17.68 4.83
CA GLU A 80 5.80 -18.04 5.85
C GLU A 80 4.83 -16.88 6.14
N ILE A 81 5.31 -15.62 5.99
CA ILE A 81 4.54 -14.39 6.15
C ILE A 81 4.68 -13.55 4.89
N SER A 82 3.55 -13.02 4.41
CA SER A 82 3.48 -12.03 3.33
C SER A 82 3.25 -10.64 3.91
N LEU A 83 4.04 -9.66 3.48
CA LEU A 83 3.90 -8.27 3.90
C LEU A 83 3.15 -7.45 2.84
N PRO A 84 2.27 -6.51 3.24
CA PRO A 84 1.54 -5.68 2.29
C PRO A 84 2.46 -4.71 1.55
N THR A 85 2.07 -4.36 0.32
CA THR A 85 2.83 -3.48 -0.57
C THR A 85 3.34 -2.19 0.09
N PRO A 86 2.55 -1.43 0.88
CA PRO A 86 3.05 -0.21 1.51
C PRO A 86 4.18 -0.45 2.52
N ILE A 87 4.17 -1.58 3.21
CA ILE A 87 5.26 -1.98 4.12
C ILE A 87 6.50 -2.33 3.29
N MET A 88 6.34 -3.18 2.27
CA MET A 88 7.44 -3.59 1.40
C MET A 88 8.11 -2.43 0.67
N ALA A 89 7.33 -1.47 0.19
CA ALA A 89 7.84 -0.34 -0.58
C ALA A 89 8.28 0.84 0.27
N GLY A 90 7.69 1.04 1.46
CA GLY A 90 7.73 2.32 2.15
C GLY A 90 8.35 2.35 3.53
N LEU A 91 8.32 1.26 4.31
CA LEU A 91 8.61 1.31 5.74
C LEU A 91 10.02 1.85 6.07
N ARG A 92 11.02 1.57 5.24
CA ARG A 92 12.40 2.04 5.38
C ARG A 92 12.69 3.34 4.61
N THR A 93 11.63 4.03 4.20
CA THR A 93 11.70 5.29 3.46
C THR A 93 10.97 6.41 4.24
N PRO A 94 10.97 7.67 3.79
CA PRO A 94 10.20 8.74 4.41
C PRO A 94 8.67 8.57 4.34
N GLN A 95 8.15 7.55 3.65
CA GLN A 95 6.71 7.29 3.55
C GLN A 95 6.10 7.05 4.95
N LYS A 96 4.88 7.61 5.18
CA LYS A 96 4.17 7.51 6.46
C LYS A 96 2.81 6.80 6.36
N GLN A 97 2.31 6.53 5.16
CA GLN A 97 1.03 5.85 4.93
C GLN A 97 1.30 4.37 4.59
N PHE A 98 0.78 3.45 5.40
CA PHE A 98 1.03 2.01 5.28
C PHE A 98 -0.25 1.17 5.08
N SER A 99 -1.45 1.78 5.06
CA SER A 99 -2.68 1.07 4.72
C SER A 99 -2.69 0.74 3.22
N SER A 100 -2.85 -0.55 2.88
CA SER A 100 -2.91 -0.95 1.47
C SER A 100 -4.27 -0.68 0.84
N CYS A 101 -5.35 -0.75 1.64
CA CYS A 101 -6.73 -0.54 1.19
C CYS A 101 -7.51 0.27 2.21
N VAL A 102 -8.43 1.10 1.71
CA VAL A 102 -9.37 1.91 2.49
C VAL A 102 -10.77 1.69 1.96
N LEU A 103 -11.74 1.52 2.85
CA LEU A 103 -13.16 1.42 2.51
C LEU A 103 -13.85 2.74 2.85
N ILE A 104 -14.70 3.23 1.95
CA ILE A 104 -15.47 4.46 2.10
C ILE A 104 -16.93 4.15 1.83
N GLU A 105 -17.82 4.48 2.77
CA GLU A 105 -19.26 4.46 2.56
C GLU A 105 -19.70 5.84 2.06
N THR A 106 -20.56 5.84 1.04
CA THR A 106 -21.16 7.03 0.46
C THR A 106 -22.66 7.04 0.75
N ASP A 107 -23.17 8.12 1.33
CA ASP A 107 -24.58 8.34 1.55
C ASP A 107 -25.25 9.03 0.35
N ASP A 108 -26.61 9.05 0.38
CA ASP A 108 -27.48 9.57 -0.67
C ASP A 108 -27.60 11.11 -0.63
N SER A 109 -26.46 11.81 -0.65
CA SER A 109 -26.40 13.28 -0.73
C SER A 109 -25.20 13.73 -1.58
N LEU A 110 -25.33 14.88 -2.22
CA LEU A 110 -24.23 15.47 -3.00
C LEU A 110 -23.02 15.80 -2.13
N ASP A 111 -23.24 16.20 -0.86
CA ASP A 111 -22.14 16.45 0.07
C ASP A 111 -21.36 15.19 0.38
N SER A 112 -22.04 14.07 0.64
CA SER A 112 -21.39 12.77 0.88
C SER A 112 -20.68 12.27 -0.38
N ILE A 113 -21.29 12.40 -1.55
CA ILE A 113 -20.66 12.01 -2.83
C ILE A 113 -19.40 12.85 -3.10
N ASN A 114 -19.46 14.15 -2.86
CA ASN A 114 -18.30 15.04 -3.01
C ASN A 114 -17.19 14.71 -1.99
N ALA A 115 -17.54 14.47 -0.73
CA ALA A 115 -16.59 14.05 0.30
C ALA A 115 -15.92 12.70 -0.08
N THR A 116 -16.68 11.76 -0.64
CA THR A 116 -16.17 10.49 -1.16
C THR A 116 -15.18 10.71 -2.29
N ALA A 117 -15.51 11.53 -3.28
CA ALA A 117 -14.61 11.85 -4.40
C ALA A 117 -13.30 12.49 -3.91
N SER A 118 -13.38 13.43 -2.96
CA SER A 118 -12.22 14.07 -2.33
C SER A 118 -11.35 13.08 -1.56
N SER A 119 -11.97 12.15 -0.84
CA SER A 119 -11.27 11.09 -0.10
C SER A 119 -10.56 10.13 -1.05
N ILE A 120 -11.19 9.74 -2.16
CA ILE A 120 -10.58 8.92 -3.21
C ILE A 120 -9.28 9.56 -3.69
N VAL A 121 -9.33 10.83 -4.10
CA VAL A 121 -8.16 11.58 -4.57
C VAL A 121 -7.03 11.53 -3.54
N LYS A 122 -7.36 11.78 -2.27
CA LYS A 122 -6.40 11.85 -1.18
C LYS A 122 -5.72 10.49 -0.90
N TYR A 123 -6.48 9.41 -0.82
CA TYR A 123 -5.94 8.09 -0.51
C TYR A 123 -5.22 7.45 -1.70
N VAL A 124 -5.77 7.57 -2.91
CA VAL A 124 -5.16 7.01 -4.13
C VAL A 124 -3.83 7.68 -4.45
N SER A 125 -3.72 9.01 -4.26
CA SER A 125 -2.45 9.72 -4.43
C SER A 125 -1.34 9.23 -3.47
N GLN A 126 -1.73 8.62 -2.35
CA GLN A 126 -0.81 8.00 -1.38
C GLN A 126 -0.66 6.48 -1.59
N LYS A 127 -1.05 5.96 -2.75
CA LYS A 127 -0.89 4.55 -3.16
C LYS A 127 -1.78 3.56 -2.39
N ALA A 128 -2.90 4.00 -1.81
CA ALA A 128 -3.91 3.11 -1.25
C ALA A 128 -4.90 2.66 -2.32
N GLY A 129 -5.32 1.39 -2.24
CA GLY A 129 -6.51 0.91 -2.95
C GLY A 129 -7.78 1.40 -2.29
N ILE A 130 -8.85 1.60 -3.07
CA ILE A 130 -10.14 2.10 -2.57
C ILE A 130 -11.25 1.13 -2.89
N GLY A 131 -12.03 0.75 -1.86
CA GLY A 131 -13.35 0.15 -2.00
C GLY A 131 -14.43 1.17 -1.64
N ILE A 132 -15.49 1.26 -2.42
CA ILE A 132 -16.56 2.24 -2.23
C ILE A 132 -17.89 1.51 -2.06
N GLY A 133 -18.55 1.70 -0.90
CA GLY A 133 -19.93 1.32 -0.67
C GLY A 133 -20.86 2.43 -1.15
N ALA A 134 -21.53 2.21 -2.28
CA ALA A 134 -22.48 3.18 -2.87
C ALA A 134 -23.92 2.66 -2.86
N GLY A 135 -24.21 1.62 -2.07
CA GLY A 135 -25.53 0.98 -2.01
C GLY A 135 -26.63 1.86 -1.40
N ARG A 136 -26.26 2.96 -0.76
CA ARG A 136 -27.22 3.91 -0.18
C ARG A 136 -27.71 4.96 -1.17
N ILE A 137 -27.03 5.15 -2.29
CA ILE A 137 -27.44 6.09 -3.34
C ILE A 137 -28.76 5.61 -3.94
N ARG A 138 -29.76 6.48 -3.99
CA ARG A 138 -31.12 6.17 -4.48
C ARG A 138 -31.14 5.69 -5.94
N ALA A 139 -32.16 4.91 -6.27
CA ALA A 139 -32.33 4.34 -7.59
C ALA A 139 -32.64 5.40 -8.67
N ILE A 140 -32.42 5.04 -9.94
CA ILE A 140 -32.88 5.83 -11.07
C ILE A 140 -34.40 6.04 -11.00
N GLY A 141 -34.87 7.23 -11.33
CA GLY A 141 -36.29 7.61 -11.27
C GLY A 141 -36.79 8.04 -9.88
N SER A 142 -35.97 7.89 -8.82
CA SER A 142 -36.34 8.38 -7.50
C SER A 142 -36.54 9.90 -7.49
N SER A 143 -37.55 10.37 -6.72
CA SER A 143 -37.85 11.79 -6.60
C SER A 143 -36.74 12.57 -5.92
N VAL A 144 -36.38 13.73 -6.45
CA VAL A 144 -35.46 14.70 -5.90
C VAL A 144 -36.17 16.07 -5.83
N ASN A 145 -35.89 16.88 -4.82
CA ASN A 145 -36.49 18.21 -4.60
C ASN A 145 -38.03 18.19 -4.67
N ASN A 146 -38.65 17.33 -3.85
CA ASN A 146 -40.13 17.19 -3.77
C ASN A 146 -40.77 16.84 -5.13
N GLY A 147 -40.10 16.10 -5.97
CA GLY A 147 -40.63 15.64 -7.27
C GLY A 147 -40.27 16.54 -8.45
N ALA A 148 -39.55 17.63 -8.25
CA ALA A 148 -39.14 18.53 -9.34
C ALA A 148 -38.18 17.88 -10.33
N VAL A 149 -37.38 16.91 -9.88
CA VAL A 149 -36.37 16.21 -10.71
C VAL A 149 -36.40 14.72 -10.41
N SER A 150 -36.16 13.90 -11.43
CA SER A 150 -35.92 12.45 -11.28
C SER A 150 -34.41 12.17 -11.18
N HIS A 151 -34.04 11.31 -10.24
CA HIS A 151 -32.65 10.91 -10.04
C HIS A 151 -32.13 10.04 -11.19
N THR A 152 -30.87 10.27 -11.57
CA THR A 152 -30.21 9.55 -12.69
C THR A 152 -29.61 8.18 -12.28
N GLY A 153 -29.75 7.80 -11.02
CA GLY A 153 -29.23 6.55 -10.47
C GLY A 153 -27.74 6.64 -10.09
N VAL A 154 -27.16 5.50 -9.75
CA VAL A 154 -25.79 5.39 -9.21
C VAL A 154 -24.69 5.43 -10.29
N ILE A 155 -25.02 5.08 -11.53
CA ILE A 155 -24.02 4.93 -12.60
C ILE A 155 -23.19 6.20 -12.88
N PRO A 156 -23.77 7.42 -12.93
CA PRO A 156 -22.99 8.65 -13.10
C PRO A 156 -21.96 8.85 -11.98
N PHE A 157 -22.31 8.48 -10.75
CA PHE A 157 -21.38 8.60 -9.60
C PHE A 157 -20.27 7.57 -9.64
N TYR A 158 -20.52 6.34 -10.09
CA TYR A 158 -19.46 5.36 -10.37
C TYR A 158 -18.46 5.87 -11.40
N LYS A 159 -18.93 6.53 -12.45
CA LYS A 159 -18.05 7.17 -13.45
C LYS A 159 -17.20 8.28 -12.84
N LEU A 160 -17.79 9.11 -11.97
CA LEU A 160 -17.06 10.14 -11.22
C LEU A 160 -15.96 9.51 -10.35
N PHE A 161 -16.30 8.49 -9.55
CA PHE A 161 -15.34 7.82 -8.68
C PHE A 161 -14.23 7.12 -9.49
N GLN A 162 -14.57 6.47 -10.60
CA GLN A 162 -13.60 5.86 -11.49
C GLN A 162 -12.65 6.91 -12.09
N ALA A 163 -13.16 8.06 -12.51
CA ALA A 163 -12.35 9.15 -13.03
C ALA A 163 -11.42 9.71 -11.96
N ALA A 164 -11.92 9.88 -10.72
CA ALA A 164 -11.11 10.32 -9.58
C ALA A 164 -9.94 9.35 -9.30
N VAL A 165 -10.19 8.03 -9.27
CA VAL A 165 -9.14 7.02 -9.13
C VAL A 165 -8.12 7.13 -10.25
N LYS A 166 -8.58 7.16 -11.52
CA LYS A 166 -7.69 7.19 -12.68
C LYS A 166 -6.83 8.44 -12.74
N SER A 167 -7.38 9.61 -12.35
CA SER A 167 -6.66 10.87 -12.38
C SER A 167 -5.52 10.95 -11.36
N CYS A 168 -5.66 10.24 -10.24
CA CYS A 168 -4.70 10.27 -9.12
C CYS A 168 -3.83 9.01 -9.04
N SER A 169 -4.13 7.98 -9.82
CA SER A 169 -3.37 6.73 -9.87
C SER A 169 -2.01 6.99 -10.50
N GLN A 170 -1.03 7.24 -9.65
CA GLN A 170 0.36 7.25 -10.08
C GLN A 170 0.81 5.80 -10.25
N ARG A 171 0.93 5.37 -11.50
CA ARG A 171 1.46 4.05 -11.85
C ARG A 171 2.85 3.88 -11.23
N GLY A 172 2.92 3.41 -9.97
CA GLY A 172 4.13 2.91 -9.32
C GLY A 172 5.44 3.69 -9.51
N ILE A 173 5.34 5.01 -9.69
CA ILE A 173 6.52 5.86 -9.82
C ILE A 173 6.98 6.31 -8.43
#